data_4fbcc59e52e5773fda536740d1e67772
#
_entry.id   4fbcc59e52e5773fda536740d1e67772
#
_cell.length_a   1.000
_cell.length_b   1.000
_cell.length_c   1.000
_cell.angle_alpha   90.00
_cell.angle_beta   90.00
_cell.angle_gamma   90.00
#
_symmetry.space_group_name_H-M   'P 1'
#
loop_
_entity.id
_entity.type
_entity.pdbx_description
1 polymer ?
#
loop_
_entity_poly.entity_id
_entity_poly.type
_entity_poly.pdbx_seq_one_letter_code
_entity_poly.pdbx_strand_id
1 'polypeptide(L)'
;MATTTIQARTSYVAKSDTIKQDTVKHDSIAADTAKVEKPKKETEYEKIVKKGGTVMKGLFTVRHIEDKYYFEVPDSMLGRMILCVNRFTAVPQNFGKFAGEEANDITFYLEKRDTTQILVRQYVLTQIAKEGDNIRRTLQQSTINPIVMDLKIIGHNEANDAHLVEVTPMFKGNSKLTDLASSLKTSLKLGAPQNNTTFIDTMKVYPNNIEIVTTRTYAAQNGQSPASQTGNITLGMNTSIHIKTDNNRYYTQP
;
A
#
# COMPACT_ATOMS: atom_id res chain seq x y z
N MET A 1 42.99 -19.05 40.57
CA MET A 1 42.30 -19.27 41.86
C MET A 1 41.98 -17.91 42.44
N ALA A 2 40.76 -17.46 42.38
CA ALA A 2 40.16 -16.47 43.27
C ALA A 2 38.66 -16.42 42.98
N THR A 3 37.92 -17.00 43.88
CA THR A 3 36.43 -17.07 43.89
C THR A 3 35.93 -15.81 44.56
N THR A 4 35.09 -15.02 43.91
CA THR A 4 34.45 -13.88 44.53
C THR A 4 32.95 -14.14 44.67
N THR A 5 32.54 -14.30 45.92
CA THR A 5 31.18 -14.51 46.38
C THR A 5 30.49 -13.13 46.52
N ILE A 6 29.32 -12.93 45.92
CA ILE A 6 28.50 -11.74 46.14
C ILE A 6 27.33 -12.11 47.05
N GLN A 7 27.30 -11.51 48.24
CA GLN A 7 26.24 -11.61 49.23
C GLN A 7 25.09 -10.67 48.91
N ALA A 8 23.86 -11.21 48.95
CA ALA A 8 22.63 -10.45 48.93
C ALA A 8 22.36 -9.81 50.31
N ARG A 9 22.05 -8.51 50.35
CA ARG A 9 21.54 -7.80 51.53
C ARG A 9 20.01 -7.64 51.47
N THR A 10 19.36 -8.29 52.40
CA THR A 10 17.93 -8.15 52.72
C THR A 10 17.79 -6.98 53.68
N SER A 11 16.99 -5.98 53.37
CA SER A 11 16.58 -4.89 54.26
C SER A 11 15.17 -5.10 54.76
N TYR A 12 15.06 -5.24 56.11
CA TYR A 12 13.81 -5.25 56.85
C TYR A 12 13.22 -3.84 56.92
N VAL A 13 11.90 -3.72 56.73
CA VAL A 13 11.15 -2.51 57.09
C VAL A 13 10.23 -2.83 58.25
N ALA A 14 10.36 -2.06 59.30
CA ALA A 14 9.60 -2.17 60.53
C ALA A 14 8.17 -1.64 60.42
N LYS A 15 7.25 -2.33 61.11
CA LYS A 15 5.88 -1.87 61.37
C LYS A 15 5.90 -0.79 62.46
N SER A 16 5.04 0.21 62.31
CA SER A 16 4.61 1.07 63.45
C SER A 16 3.08 1.17 63.47
N ASP A 17 2.58 1.11 64.68
CA ASP A 17 1.18 0.94 65.09
C ASP A 17 0.32 2.21 64.97
N THR A 18 -0.90 1.97 64.66
CA THR A 18 -2.21 2.49 65.05
C THR A 18 -2.30 3.70 65.99
N ILE A 19 -3.00 4.73 65.53
CA ILE A 19 -3.84 5.58 66.40
C ILE A 19 -5.22 5.73 65.72
N LYS A 20 -6.27 5.30 66.43
CA LYS A 20 -7.66 5.59 66.12
C LYS A 20 -8.00 7.01 66.62
N GLN A 21 -8.70 7.77 65.81
CA GLN A 21 -9.52 8.89 66.31
C GLN A 21 -10.85 8.94 65.54
N ASP A 22 -11.90 9.11 66.32
CA ASP A 22 -13.32 9.07 65.98
C ASP A 22 -13.83 10.32 65.22
N THR A 23 -14.75 10.03 64.30
CA THR A 23 -16.00 10.75 63.97
C THR A 23 -16.06 12.25 63.94
N VAL A 24 -16.32 12.80 62.76
CA VAL A 24 -17.38 13.82 62.56
C VAL A 24 -18.03 13.56 61.20
N LYS A 25 -19.34 13.29 61.17
CA LYS A 25 -20.15 13.32 59.97
C LYS A 25 -20.28 14.77 59.48
N HIS A 26 -19.88 15.02 58.24
CA HIS A 26 -20.37 16.14 57.47
C HIS A 26 -20.98 15.64 56.19
N ASP A 27 -22.28 15.86 56.08
CA ASP A 27 -22.99 15.76 54.80
C ASP A 27 -22.37 16.81 53.86
N SER A 28 -21.70 16.39 52.80
CA SER A 28 -21.31 17.23 51.68
C SER A 28 -21.93 16.69 50.42
N ILE A 29 -22.78 17.51 49.88
CA ILE A 29 -23.39 17.59 48.57
C ILE A 29 -22.46 16.98 47.52
N ALA A 30 -22.98 15.99 46.81
CA ALA A 30 -22.35 15.43 45.62
C ALA A 30 -22.23 16.55 44.54
N ALA A 31 -21.06 17.12 44.40
CA ALA A 31 -20.71 17.90 43.24
C ALA A 31 -20.45 16.88 42.09
N ASP A 32 -21.37 16.85 41.17
CA ASP A 32 -21.26 16.18 39.89
C ASP A 32 -20.06 16.81 39.11
N THR A 33 -18.89 16.22 39.30
CA THR A 33 -17.72 16.59 38.48
C THR A 33 -17.91 15.96 37.11
N ALA A 34 -18.61 16.67 36.24
CA ALA A 34 -18.58 16.40 34.82
C ALA A 34 -17.10 16.34 34.39
N LYS A 35 -16.66 15.14 34.04
CA LYS A 35 -15.36 14.86 33.48
C LYS A 35 -15.29 15.64 32.18
N VAL A 36 -14.65 16.80 32.20
CA VAL A 36 -14.33 17.55 30.96
C VAL A 36 -13.38 16.67 30.15
N GLU A 37 -13.93 15.96 29.18
CA GLU A 37 -13.15 15.25 28.19
C GLU A 37 -12.29 16.28 27.48
N LYS A 38 -10.97 16.14 27.61
CA LYS A 38 -10.03 16.93 26.83
C LYS A 38 -10.37 16.73 25.35
N PRO A 39 -10.43 17.79 24.53
CA PRO A 39 -10.75 17.67 23.12
C PRO A 39 -9.82 16.63 22.48
N LYS A 40 -10.39 15.56 21.93
CA LYS A 40 -9.66 14.49 21.26
C LYS A 40 -8.91 15.15 20.09
N LYS A 41 -7.59 15.10 20.12
CA LYS A 41 -6.75 15.70 19.09
C LYS A 41 -7.08 15.00 17.76
N GLU A 42 -7.48 15.79 16.77
CA GLU A 42 -7.87 15.30 15.44
C GLU A 42 -6.74 14.48 14.81
N THR A 43 -7.05 13.31 14.33
CA THR A 43 -6.10 12.40 13.67
C THR A 43 -5.78 12.91 12.26
N GLU A 44 -4.62 12.52 11.70
CA GLU A 44 -4.27 12.87 10.32
C GLU A 44 -5.28 12.30 9.31
N TYR A 45 -5.86 11.13 9.60
CA TYR A 45 -6.95 10.55 8.82
C TYR A 45 -8.17 11.50 8.77
N GLU A 46 -8.63 11.96 9.94
CA GLU A 46 -9.78 12.86 10.03
C GLU A 46 -9.56 14.18 9.28
N LYS A 47 -8.35 14.74 9.37
CA LYS A 47 -7.99 15.98 8.65
C LYS A 47 -8.11 15.84 7.13
N ILE A 48 -7.70 14.68 6.59
CA ILE A 48 -7.79 14.42 5.16
C ILE A 48 -9.24 14.18 4.76
N VAL A 49 -9.98 13.36 5.52
CA VAL A 49 -11.39 13.02 5.21
C VAL A 49 -12.30 14.23 5.30
N LYS A 50 -12.05 15.16 6.21
CA LYS A 50 -12.81 16.43 6.34
C LYS A 50 -12.72 17.35 5.12
N LYS A 51 -11.67 17.23 4.31
CA LYS A 51 -11.57 17.99 3.06
C LYS A 51 -12.66 17.62 2.04
N GLY A 52 -13.36 16.52 2.28
CA GLY A 52 -14.40 16.03 1.38
C GLY A 52 -13.82 15.29 0.18
N GLY A 53 -14.61 15.22 -0.89
CA GLY A 53 -14.22 14.52 -2.12
C GLY A 53 -15.11 13.32 -2.42
N THR A 54 -14.76 12.58 -3.47
CA THR A 54 -15.47 11.38 -3.90
C THR A 54 -14.95 10.15 -3.19
N VAL A 55 -15.87 9.32 -2.68
CA VAL A 55 -15.56 8.03 -2.05
C VAL A 55 -16.14 6.90 -2.88
N MET A 56 -15.30 5.97 -3.29
CA MET A 56 -15.69 4.79 -4.07
C MET A 56 -15.35 3.55 -3.26
N LYS A 57 -16.33 2.67 -3.04
CA LYS A 57 -16.16 1.45 -2.24
C LYS A 57 -16.09 0.22 -3.12
N GLY A 58 -15.17 -0.69 -2.85
CA GLY A 58 -15.00 -1.96 -3.56
C GLY A 58 -13.81 -2.73 -3.02
N LEU A 59 -12.91 -3.19 -3.89
CA LEU A 59 -11.69 -3.92 -3.53
C LEU A 59 -10.90 -3.21 -2.43
N PHE A 60 -10.70 -1.91 -2.60
CA PHE A 60 -10.31 -0.95 -1.56
C PHE A 60 -11.38 0.14 -1.49
N THR A 61 -11.46 0.87 -0.38
CA THR A 61 -12.13 2.15 -0.39
C THR A 61 -11.16 3.16 -0.99
N VAL A 62 -11.56 3.76 -2.09
CA VAL A 62 -10.78 4.79 -2.79
C VAL A 62 -11.37 6.15 -2.49
N ARG A 63 -10.51 7.09 -2.07
CA ARG A 63 -10.88 8.50 -1.89
C ARG A 63 -10.17 9.34 -2.94
N HIS A 64 -10.94 10.16 -3.64
CA HIS A 64 -10.43 11.20 -4.53
C HIS A 64 -10.69 12.56 -3.89
N ILE A 65 -9.64 13.20 -3.43
CA ILE A 65 -9.68 14.45 -2.67
C ILE A 65 -8.76 15.45 -3.38
N GLU A 66 -9.32 16.54 -3.89
CA GLU A 66 -8.60 17.48 -4.74
C GLU A 66 -8.07 16.76 -6.00
N ASP A 67 -6.76 16.73 -6.21
CA ASP A 67 -6.06 16.05 -7.31
C ASP A 67 -5.36 14.74 -6.90
N LYS A 68 -5.66 14.25 -5.68
CA LYS A 68 -5.01 13.11 -5.07
C LYS A 68 -5.95 11.92 -4.87
N TYR A 69 -5.41 10.75 -5.11
CA TYR A 69 -6.08 9.48 -4.86
C TYR A 69 -5.45 8.78 -3.67
N TYR A 70 -6.32 8.28 -2.79
CA TYR A 70 -5.94 7.54 -1.59
C TYR A 70 -6.63 6.18 -1.58
N PHE A 71 -5.91 5.15 -1.19
CA PHE A 71 -6.49 3.85 -0.87
C PHE A 71 -6.59 3.69 0.65
N GLU A 72 -7.74 3.23 1.12
CA GLU A 72 -7.86 2.63 2.44
C GLU A 72 -7.62 1.14 2.29
N VAL A 73 -6.46 0.68 2.75
CA VAL A 73 -6.02 -0.70 2.65
C VAL A 73 -6.36 -1.41 3.97
N PRO A 74 -7.37 -2.31 3.98
CA PRO A 74 -7.70 -3.07 5.19
C PRO A 74 -6.60 -4.07 5.50
N ASP A 75 -6.39 -4.36 6.79
CA ASP A 75 -5.39 -5.35 7.23
C ASP A 75 -5.66 -6.74 6.63
N SER A 76 -6.92 -7.09 6.36
CA SER A 76 -7.30 -8.33 5.67
C SER A 76 -6.76 -8.47 4.25
N MET A 77 -6.30 -7.38 3.62
CA MET A 77 -5.69 -7.37 2.28
C MET A 77 -4.18 -7.51 2.32
N LEU A 78 -3.56 -7.39 3.48
CA LEU A 78 -2.12 -7.59 3.63
C LEU A 78 -1.75 -9.06 3.37
N GLY A 79 -0.66 -9.27 2.64
CA GLY A 79 -0.19 -10.60 2.23
C GLY A 79 -0.99 -11.27 1.11
N ARG A 80 -2.14 -10.74 0.69
CA ARG A 80 -2.92 -11.29 -0.41
C ARG A 80 -2.28 -10.99 -1.76
N MET A 81 -2.30 -11.98 -2.64
CA MET A 81 -1.80 -11.81 -4.01
C MET A 81 -2.75 -10.95 -4.82
N ILE A 82 -2.21 -9.93 -5.44
CA ILE A 82 -2.93 -8.96 -6.27
C ILE A 82 -2.27 -8.97 -7.64
N LEU A 83 -3.07 -9.06 -8.69
CA LEU A 83 -2.63 -8.96 -10.07
C LEU A 83 -2.89 -7.55 -10.59
N CYS A 84 -1.88 -6.95 -11.17
CA CYS A 84 -1.95 -5.67 -11.87
C CYS A 84 -1.66 -5.92 -13.35
N VAL A 85 -2.62 -5.64 -14.23
CA VAL A 85 -2.47 -5.78 -15.68
C VAL A 85 -2.62 -4.42 -16.33
N ASN A 86 -1.65 -4.06 -17.15
CA ASN A 86 -1.65 -2.80 -17.89
C ASN A 86 -1.84 -3.08 -19.37
N ARG A 87 -2.78 -2.35 -19.99
CA ARG A 87 -3.10 -2.47 -21.43
C ARG A 87 -3.15 -1.10 -22.07
N PHE A 88 -2.80 -1.05 -23.35
CA PHE A 88 -2.98 0.17 -24.13
C PHE A 88 -4.47 0.42 -24.39
N THR A 89 -4.91 1.67 -24.21
CA THR A 89 -6.24 2.14 -24.63
C THR A 89 -6.16 3.01 -25.89
N ALA A 90 -5.04 3.71 -26.04
CA ALA A 90 -4.75 4.51 -27.24
C ALA A 90 -3.23 4.59 -27.45
N VAL A 91 -2.83 4.59 -28.70
CA VAL A 91 -1.41 4.70 -29.12
C VAL A 91 -1.29 5.65 -30.31
N PRO A 92 -0.13 6.31 -30.53
CA PRO A 92 0.11 7.10 -31.70
C PRO A 92 0.02 6.28 -33.00
N GLN A 93 -0.27 6.93 -34.11
CA GLN A 93 -0.25 6.27 -35.43
C GLN A 93 1.14 5.72 -35.73
N ASN A 94 1.18 4.57 -36.39
CA ASN A 94 2.44 3.86 -36.77
C ASN A 94 3.37 3.54 -35.58
N PHE A 95 2.81 3.41 -34.38
CA PHE A 95 3.58 3.10 -33.18
C PHE A 95 3.95 1.61 -33.07
N GLY A 96 3.34 0.75 -33.88
CA GLY A 96 3.57 -0.70 -33.87
C GLY A 96 2.90 -1.42 -32.70
N LYS A 97 1.92 -0.75 -32.06
CA LYS A 97 1.07 -1.28 -31.01
C LYS A 97 -0.37 -0.86 -31.25
N PHE A 98 -1.31 -1.59 -30.63
CA PHE A 98 -2.74 -1.37 -30.77
C PHE A 98 -3.42 -1.29 -29.40
N ALA A 99 -4.58 -0.65 -29.37
CA ALA A 99 -5.44 -0.65 -28.20
C ALA A 99 -5.86 -2.09 -27.84
N GLY A 100 -5.87 -2.42 -26.54
CA GLY A 100 -6.15 -3.75 -26.01
C GLY A 100 -4.91 -4.64 -25.80
N GLU A 101 -3.78 -4.34 -26.45
CA GLU A 101 -2.54 -5.09 -26.21
C GLU A 101 -2.03 -4.88 -24.79
N GLU A 102 -1.47 -5.94 -24.23
CA GLU A 102 -0.86 -5.91 -22.91
C GLU A 102 0.49 -5.15 -22.96
N ALA A 103 0.65 -4.26 -22.00
CA ALA A 103 1.86 -3.46 -21.86
C ALA A 103 2.76 -3.97 -20.72
N ASN A 104 2.15 -4.55 -19.69
CA ASN A 104 2.83 -5.13 -18.52
C ASN A 104 1.82 -5.86 -17.65
N ASP A 105 2.25 -6.95 -17.00
CA ASP A 105 1.52 -7.59 -15.92
C ASP A 105 2.45 -7.89 -14.74
N ILE A 106 1.97 -7.67 -13.53
CA ILE A 106 2.74 -7.92 -12.31
C ILE A 106 1.82 -8.48 -11.23
N THR A 107 2.22 -9.60 -10.64
CA THR A 107 1.63 -10.07 -9.38
C THR A 107 2.42 -9.48 -8.23
N PHE A 108 1.72 -8.90 -7.25
CA PHE A 108 2.32 -8.28 -6.07
C PHE A 108 1.49 -8.56 -4.82
N TYR A 109 2.04 -8.25 -3.67
CA TYR A 109 1.32 -8.23 -2.38
C TYR A 109 1.77 -7.04 -1.55
N LEU A 110 0.91 -6.69 -0.58
CA LEU A 110 1.15 -5.60 0.35
C LEU A 110 1.67 -6.16 1.67
N GLU A 111 2.77 -5.60 2.18
CA GLU A 111 3.39 -5.98 3.44
C GLU A 111 3.50 -4.75 4.34
N LYS A 112 2.83 -4.76 5.47
CA LYS A 112 3.00 -3.71 6.47
C LYS A 112 4.33 -3.91 7.18
N ARG A 113 5.25 -2.97 7.01
CA ARG A 113 6.56 -3.03 7.64
C ARG A 113 6.50 -2.55 9.09
N ASP A 114 5.83 -1.43 9.28
CA ASP A 114 5.67 -0.78 10.57
C ASP A 114 4.40 0.10 10.58
N THR A 115 4.27 1.00 11.54
CA THR A 115 3.12 1.91 11.64
C THR A 115 3.15 3.05 10.62
N THR A 116 4.24 3.22 9.86
CA THR A 116 4.47 4.37 8.97
C THR A 116 4.41 4.02 7.50
N GLN A 117 4.60 2.73 7.13
CA GLN A 117 4.67 2.37 5.72
C GLN A 117 4.20 0.94 5.41
N ILE A 118 3.61 0.81 4.23
CA ILE A 118 3.27 -0.44 3.57
C ILE A 118 4.20 -0.62 2.37
N LEU A 119 4.88 -1.75 2.30
CA LEU A 119 5.73 -2.11 1.17
C LEU A 119 4.91 -2.85 0.13
N VAL A 120 5.11 -2.51 -1.12
CA VAL A 120 4.59 -3.27 -2.27
C VAL A 120 5.69 -4.19 -2.75
N ARG A 121 5.48 -5.50 -2.61
CA ARG A 121 6.44 -6.51 -3.04
C ARG A 121 5.95 -7.22 -4.29
N GLN A 122 6.78 -7.25 -5.31
CA GLN A 122 6.51 -8.04 -6.51
C GLN A 122 6.69 -9.53 -6.17
N TYR A 123 5.68 -10.33 -6.48
CA TYR A 123 5.81 -11.78 -6.38
C TYR A 123 6.54 -12.32 -7.60
N VAL A 124 7.71 -12.92 -7.36
CA VAL A 124 8.54 -13.53 -8.41
C VAL A 124 8.61 -15.03 -8.15
N LEU A 125 7.94 -15.79 -9.01
CA LEU A 125 7.97 -17.24 -8.94
C LEU A 125 9.17 -17.75 -9.73
N THR A 126 10.28 -18.05 -9.04
CA THR A 126 11.50 -18.56 -9.67
C THR A 126 11.67 -20.06 -9.53
N GLN A 127 11.12 -20.65 -8.47
CA GLN A 127 11.24 -22.09 -8.18
C GLN A 127 9.99 -22.57 -7.43
N ILE A 128 9.53 -23.77 -7.76
CA ILE A 128 8.39 -24.42 -7.12
C ILE A 128 8.92 -25.70 -6.44
N ALA A 129 8.75 -25.78 -5.13
CA ALA A 129 8.94 -27.02 -4.38
C ALA A 129 7.58 -27.60 -3.98
N LYS A 130 7.44 -28.92 -4.04
CA LYS A 130 6.21 -29.62 -3.63
C LYS A 130 5.93 -29.40 -2.13
N GLU A 131 4.66 -29.46 -1.77
CA GLU A 131 4.25 -29.41 -0.37
C GLU A 131 4.82 -30.62 0.38
N GLY A 132 5.47 -30.37 1.55
CA GLY A 132 6.17 -31.42 2.30
C GLY A 132 7.64 -31.62 1.92
N ASP A 133 8.15 -30.95 0.88
CA ASP A 133 9.56 -31.03 0.52
C ASP A 133 10.43 -30.13 1.43
N ASN A 134 11.53 -30.69 1.94
CA ASN A 134 12.47 -29.95 2.78
C ASN A 134 13.09 -28.73 2.06
N ILE A 135 13.21 -28.80 0.73
CA ILE A 135 13.69 -27.69 -0.11
C ILE A 135 12.75 -26.48 -0.04
N ARG A 136 11.44 -26.68 0.15
CA ARG A 136 10.47 -25.58 0.24
C ARG A 136 10.81 -24.61 1.37
N ARG A 137 11.14 -25.13 2.54
CA ARG A 137 11.54 -24.31 3.70
C ARG A 137 12.82 -23.53 3.41
N THR A 138 13.80 -24.17 2.81
CA THR A 138 15.05 -23.52 2.43
C THR A 138 14.82 -22.41 1.40
N LEU A 139 14.00 -22.66 0.37
CA LEU A 139 13.63 -21.65 -0.62
C LEU A 139 12.92 -20.46 0.01
N GLN A 140 11.96 -20.71 0.90
CA GLN A 140 11.24 -19.63 1.60
C GLN A 140 12.17 -18.78 2.49
N GLN A 141 13.20 -19.37 3.07
CA GLN A 141 14.16 -18.66 3.93
C GLN A 141 15.27 -17.95 3.14
N SER A 142 15.60 -18.44 1.95
CA SER A 142 16.70 -17.91 1.13
C SER A 142 16.24 -16.96 0.00
N THR A 143 14.94 -16.85 -0.26
CA THR A 143 14.41 -15.97 -1.31
C THR A 143 13.68 -14.79 -0.72
N ILE A 144 13.93 -13.62 -1.26
CA ILE A 144 13.23 -12.38 -0.89
C ILE A 144 12.57 -11.77 -2.13
N ASN A 145 11.30 -11.47 -2.04
CA ASN A 145 10.59 -10.77 -3.08
C ASN A 145 10.99 -9.28 -3.12
N PRO A 146 11.30 -8.72 -4.30
CA PRO A 146 11.76 -7.35 -4.40
C PRO A 146 10.68 -6.35 -3.98
N ILE A 147 11.10 -5.29 -3.30
CA ILE A 147 10.27 -4.13 -3.03
C ILE A 147 10.24 -3.29 -4.29
N VAL A 148 9.06 -3.03 -4.84
CA VAL A 148 8.87 -2.22 -6.05
C VAL A 148 8.34 -0.83 -5.75
N MET A 149 7.75 -0.63 -4.58
CA MET A 149 7.25 0.66 -4.10
C MET A 149 7.08 0.62 -2.58
N ASP A 150 7.17 1.77 -1.94
CA ASP A 150 6.71 2.02 -0.58
C ASP A 150 5.52 2.98 -0.59
N LEU A 151 4.54 2.71 0.25
CA LEU A 151 3.36 3.54 0.46
C LEU A 151 3.39 4.05 1.89
N LYS A 152 3.48 5.37 2.04
CA LYS A 152 3.45 6.00 3.36
C LYS A 152 2.05 5.92 3.94
N ILE A 153 1.92 5.39 5.17
CA ILE A 153 0.69 5.44 5.94
C ILE A 153 0.50 6.86 6.45
N ILE A 154 -0.59 7.50 6.06
CA ILE A 154 -0.93 8.87 6.44
C ILE A 154 -1.83 8.86 7.66
N GLY A 155 -2.70 7.85 7.77
CA GLY A 155 -3.61 7.71 8.88
C GLY A 155 -4.26 6.34 8.89
N HIS A 156 -5.03 6.06 9.93
CA HIS A 156 -5.73 4.81 10.14
C HIS A 156 -7.22 5.06 10.32
N ASN A 157 -8.05 4.30 9.63
CA ASN A 157 -9.48 4.27 9.79
C ASN A 157 -9.86 3.16 10.78
N GLU A 158 -10.10 3.53 12.03
CA GLU A 158 -10.46 2.57 13.09
C GLU A 158 -11.76 1.80 12.79
N ALA A 159 -12.70 2.40 12.05
CA ALA A 159 -13.99 1.78 11.76
C ALA A 159 -13.89 0.57 10.83
N ASN A 160 -12.90 0.52 9.95
CA ASN A 160 -12.72 -0.52 8.95
C ASN A 160 -11.37 -1.24 9.08
N ASP A 161 -10.60 -0.94 10.11
CA ASP A 161 -9.24 -1.42 10.33
C ASP A 161 -8.39 -1.30 9.05
N ALA A 162 -8.35 -0.06 8.52
CA ALA A 162 -7.75 0.21 7.22
C ALA A 162 -6.73 1.36 7.28
N HIS A 163 -5.63 1.19 6.57
CA HIS A 163 -4.58 2.19 6.45
C HIS A 163 -4.80 3.09 5.25
N LEU A 164 -4.81 4.41 5.48
CA LEU A 164 -4.90 5.41 4.41
C LEU A 164 -3.52 5.66 3.82
N VAL A 165 -3.36 5.41 2.52
CA VAL A 165 -2.12 5.63 1.77
C VAL A 165 -2.40 6.46 0.51
N GLU A 166 -1.49 7.38 0.15
CA GLU A 166 -1.58 8.12 -1.11
C GLU A 166 -1.05 7.27 -2.26
N VAL A 167 -1.85 7.09 -3.31
CA VAL A 167 -1.51 6.25 -4.47
C VAL A 167 -1.34 7.05 -5.77
N THR A 168 -1.54 8.36 -5.75
CA THR A 168 -1.36 9.22 -6.95
C THR A 168 -0.01 9.00 -7.62
N PRO A 169 1.14 8.93 -6.89
CA PRO A 169 2.44 8.69 -7.49
C PRO A 169 2.57 7.32 -8.16
N MET A 170 1.80 6.33 -7.72
CA MET A 170 1.77 5.00 -8.34
C MET A 170 1.29 5.08 -9.79
N PHE A 171 0.34 5.96 -10.10
CA PHE A 171 -0.28 6.06 -11.42
C PHE A 171 0.31 7.17 -12.29
N LYS A 172 0.89 8.21 -11.70
CA LYS A 172 1.53 9.31 -12.43
C LYS A 172 3.04 9.16 -12.58
N GLY A 173 3.68 8.45 -11.65
CA GLY A 173 5.13 8.31 -11.60
C GLY A 173 5.70 7.13 -12.40
N ASN A 174 7.00 6.93 -12.26
CA ASN A 174 7.72 5.79 -12.82
C ASN A 174 7.55 4.56 -11.91
N SER A 175 6.36 4.00 -11.89
CA SER A 175 6.04 2.81 -11.08
C SER A 175 6.13 1.55 -11.94
N LYS A 176 6.92 0.57 -11.51
CA LYS A 176 6.99 -0.73 -12.18
C LYS A 176 5.65 -1.45 -12.25
N LEU A 177 4.73 -1.16 -11.32
CA LEU A 177 3.41 -1.80 -11.26
C LEU A 177 2.48 -1.35 -12.39
N THR A 178 2.47 -0.04 -12.67
CA THR A 178 1.45 0.60 -13.52
C THR A 178 2.02 1.19 -14.80
N ASP A 179 3.30 0.94 -15.06
CA ASP A 179 4.00 1.41 -16.26
C ASP A 179 4.25 0.25 -17.24
N LEU A 180 4.74 0.55 -18.41
CA LEU A 180 5.15 -0.45 -19.39
C LEU A 180 6.31 -1.30 -18.87
N ALA A 181 6.37 -2.55 -19.30
CA ALA A 181 7.53 -3.40 -19.08
C ALA A 181 8.80 -2.75 -19.63
N SER A 182 9.92 -2.89 -18.92
CA SER A 182 11.19 -2.24 -19.31
C SER A 182 11.66 -2.65 -20.70
N SER A 183 11.47 -3.92 -21.07
CA SER A 183 11.77 -4.43 -22.41
C SER A 183 10.92 -3.74 -23.49
N LEU A 184 9.64 -3.52 -23.19
CA LEU A 184 8.72 -2.85 -24.11
C LEU A 184 9.08 -1.36 -24.24
N LYS A 185 9.42 -0.67 -23.15
CA LYS A 185 9.93 0.72 -23.22
C LYS A 185 11.14 0.83 -24.13
N THR A 186 12.09 -0.10 -23.99
CA THR A 186 13.30 -0.13 -24.81
C THR A 186 12.96 -0.35 -26.29
N SER A 187 12.09 -1.32 -26.60
CA SER A 187 11.71 -1.63 -27.99
C SER A 187 10.94 -0.47 -28.64
N LEU A 188 10.13 0.26 -27.88
CA LEU A 188 9.37 1.41 -28.35
C LEU A 188 10.15 2.72 -28.25
N LYS A 189 11.42 2.68 -27.82
CA LYS A 189 12.31 3.84 -27.66
C LYS A 189 11.71 4.95 -26.79
N LEU A 190 11.03 4.55 -25.71
CA LEU A 190 10.48 5.45 -24.72
C LEU A 190 11.57 5.84 -23.71
N GLY A 191 11.70 7.13 -23.46
CA GLY A 191 12.57 7.69 -22.44
C GLY A 191 11.87 7.80 -21.08
N ALA A 192 12.28 8.79 -20.30
CA ALA A 192 11.71 9.02 -18.98
C ALA A 192 10.22 9.43 -19.06
N PRO A 193 9.38 8.92 -18.14
CA PRO A 193 7.99 9.39 -18.01
C PRO A 193 7.98 10.87 -17.58
N GLN A 194 7.01 11.60 -18.12
CA GLN A 194 6.81 13.02 -17.81
C GLN A 194 5.58 13.19 -16.91
N ASN A 195 5.81 13.33 -15.61
CA ASN A 195 4.75 13.34 -14.62
C ASN A 195 3.78 14.52 -14.77
N ASN A 196 4.26 15.68 -15.25
CA ASN A 196 3.46 16.89 -15.46
C ASN A 196 2.45 16.76 -16.61
N THR A 197 2.70 15.85 -17.55
CA THR A 197 1.84 15.56 -18.70
C THR A 197 1.29 14.13 -18.64
N THR A 198 1.25 13.56 -17.43
CA THR A 198 0.62 12.28 -17.13
C THR A 198 -0.59 12.52 -16.24
N PHE A 199 -1.74 12.01 -16.63
CA PHE A 199 -3.03 12.25 -15.98
C PHE A 199 -3.70 10.93 -15.61
N ILE A 200 -4.43 10.94 -14.49
CA ILE A 200 -5.40 9.90 -14.15
C ILE A 200 -6.74 10.39 -14.68
N ASP A 201 -7.20 9.82 -15.78
CA ASP A 201 -8.40 10.27 -16.47
C ASP A 201 -9.66 9.77 -15.76
N THR A 202 -9.67 8.50 -15.39
CA THR A 202 -10.76 7.89 -14.61
C THR A 202 -10.24 6.80 -13.68
N MET A 203 -10.94 6.64 -12.56
CA MET A 203 -10.76 5.50 -11.67
C MET A 203 -12.14 4.96 -11.30
N LYS A 204 -12.37 3.67 -11.54
CA LYS A 204 -13.61 2.96 -11.22
C LYS A 204 -13.30 1.82 -10.27
N VAL A 205 -14.08 1.71 -9.22
CA VAL A 205 -13.86 0.73 -8.15
C VAL A 205 -15.01 -0.27 -8.12
N TYR A 206 -14.65 -1.54 -8.15
CA TYR A 206 -15.58 -2.67 -8.11
C TYR A 206 -15.24 -3.58 -6.92
N PRO A 207 -16.12 -4.50 -6.51
CA PRO A 207 -15.87 -5.36 -5.36
C PRO A 207 -14.58 -6.19 -5.45
N ASN A 208 -14.20 -6.61 -6.65
CA ASN A 208 -13.06 -7.50 -6.89
C ASN A 208 -11.91 -6.86 -7.67
N ASN A 209 -12.11 -5.67 -8.23
CA ASN A 209 -11.09 -4.99 -9.04
C ASN A 209 -11.23 -3.47 -9.01
N ILE A 210 -10.17 -2.80 -9.45
CA ILE A 210 -10.12 -1.37 -9.70
C ILE A 210 -9.60 -1.16 -11.11
N GLU A 211 -10.30 -0.34 -11.89
CA GLU A 211 -9.93 0.03 -13.25
C GLU A 211 -9.49 1.48 -13.30
N ILE A 212 -8.29 1.74 -13.76
CA ILE A 212 -7.70 3.08 -13.81
C ILE A 212 -7.26 3.37 -15.23
N VAL A 213 -7.86 4.40 -15.83
CA VAL A 213 -7.44 4.90 -17.14
C VAL A 213 -6.51 6.09 -16.93
N THR A 214 -5.36 6.06 -17.60
CA THR A 214 -4.35 7.10 -17.52
C THR A 214 -3.90 7.51 -18.91
N THR A 215 -3.66 8.81 -19.10
CA THR A 215 -2.92 9.36 -20.23
C THR A 215 -1.48 9.57 -19.77
N ARG A 216 -0.52 8.86 -20.38
CA ARG A 216 0.90 8.90 -19.99
C ARG A 216 1.77 9.45 -21.09
N THR A 217 2.64 10.38 -20.74
CA THR A 217 3.61 10.96 -21.68
C THR A 217 5.02 10.56 -21.29
N TYR A 218 5.79 10.18 -22.31
CA TYR A 218 7.21 9.82 -22.20
C TYR A 218 8.03 10.73 -23.10
N ALA A 219 9.25 11.04 -22.69
CA ALA A 219 10.22 11.61 -23.61
C ALA A 219 10.50 10.62 -24.73
N ALA A 220 10.54 11.08 -25.97
CA ALA A 220 10.95 10.24 -27.08
C ALA A 220 12.49 10.12 -27.09
N GLN A 221 12.99 8.89 -27.19
CA GLN A 221 14.39 8.67 -27.52
C GLN A 221 14.58 8.83 -29.04
N ASN A 222 15.79 9.20 -29.48
CA ASN A 222 16.13 9.31 -30.89
C ASN A 222 15.69 8.03 -31.62
N GLY A 223 14.68 8.12 -32.45
CA GLY A 223 14.08 7.01 -33.14
C GLY A 223 13.19 7.43 -34.31
N GLN A 224 12.85 6.46 -35.13
CA GLN A 224 12.19 6.70 -36.42
C GLN A 224 10.64 6.69 -36.34
N SER A 225 10.06 6.74 -35.15
CA SER A 225 8.60 6.84 -35.03
C SER A 225 8.14 8.27 -35.32
N PRO A 226 7.05 8.46 -36.10
CA PRO A 226 6.46 9.79 -36.29
C PRO A 226 6.16 10.52 -34.97
N ALA A 227 5.80 9.79 -33.92
CA ALA A 227 5.57 10.33 -32.59
C ALA A 227 6.84 10.92 -31.95
N SER A 228 8.02 10.45 -32.31
CA SER A 228 9.30 10.97 -31.80
C SER A 228 9.69 12.33 -32.37
N GLN A 229 9.07 12.76 -33.46
CA GLN A 229 9.34 14.06 -34.06
C GLN A 229 8.96 15.24 -33.17
N THR A 230 8.00 15.02 -32.26
CA THR A 230 7.54 16.03 -31.30
C THR A 230 8.37 16.06 -30.01
N GLY A 231 9.32 15.15 -29.83
CA GLY A 231 10.07 14.97 -28.60
C GLY A 231 9.31 14.23 -27.47
N ASN A 232 8.01 13.98 -27.65
CA ASN A 232 7.15 13.33 -26.68
C ASN A 232 6.28 12.24 -27.33
N ILE A 233 6.03 11.17 -26.58
CA ILE A 233 5.13 10.08 -26.96
C ILE A 233 4.06 9.97 -25.88
N THR A 234 2.80 10.17 -26.26
CA THR A 234 1.67 10.08 -25.34
C THR A 234 0.86 8.82 -25.63
N LEU A 235 0.57 8.05 -24.58
CA LEU A 235 -0.13 6.76 -24.61
C LEU A 235 -1.34 6.82 -23.69
N GLY A 236 -2.46 6.26 -24.12
CA GLY A 236 -3.57 5.91 -23.25
C GLY A 236 -3.33 4.52 -22.67
N MET A 237 -3.52 4.36 -21.38
CA MET A 237 -3.36 3.08 -20.69
C MET A 237 -4.52 2.79 -19.75
N ASN A 238 -4.90 1.53 -19.64
CA ASN A 238 -5.77 1.03 -18.59
C ASN A 238 -4.96 0.12 -17.66
N THR A 239 -5.01 0.40 -16.38
CA THR A 239 -4.47 -0.42 -15.31
C THR A 239 -5.62 -1.11 -14.59
N SER A 240 -5.62 -2.43 -14.59
CA SER A 240 -6.60 -3.29 -13.93
C SER A 240 -5.95 -3.96 -12.72
N ILE A 241 -6.45 -3.69 -11.53
CA ILE A 241 -5.95 -4.26 -10.27
C ILE A 241 -7.00 -5.20 -9.71
N HIS A 242 -6.68 -6.49 -9.56
CA HIS A 242 -7.61 -7.48 -9.02
C HIS A 242 -6.97 -8.41 -8.00
N ILE A 243 -7.80 -8.89 -7.07
CA ILE A 243 -7.38 -9.99 -6.20
C ILE A 243 -7.19 -11.23 -7.06
N LYS A 244 -6.03 -11.83 -6.94
CA LYS A 244 -5.83 -13.18 -7.46
C LYS A 244 -6.58 -14.13 -6.51
N THR A 245 -7.61 -14.80 -7.03
CA THR A 245 -8.31 -15.81 -6.27
C THR A 245 -7.34 -16.93 -5.93
N ASP A 246 -7.28 -17.31 -4.65
CA ASP A 246 -6.47 -18.43 -4.16
C ASP A 246 -7.02 -19.76 -4.66
N ASN A 247 -7.02 -19.94 -5.96
CA ASN A 247 -7.22 -21.25 -6.57
C ASN A 247 -5.90 -22.01 -6.49
N ASN A 248 -5.50 -22.42 -5.30
CA ASN A 248 -4.49 -23.45 -5.06
C ASN A 248 -4.83 -24.77 -5.77
N ARG A 249 -5.99 -24.86 -6.41
CA ARG A 249 -6.44 -26.02 -7.20
C ARG A 249 -5.83 -26.12 -8.59
N TYR A 250 -5.21 -25.08 -9.12
CA TYR A 250 -4.62 -25.12 -10.48
C TYR A 250 -3.14 -25.55 -10.52
N TYR A 251 -2.51 -25.76 -9.37
CA TYR A 251 -1.12 -26.22 -9.30
C TYR A 251 -0.95 -27.64 -8.76
N THR A 252 -2.02 -28.38 -8.59
CA THR A 252 -1.99 -29.84 -8.47
C THR A 252 -2.17 -30.43 -9.86
N GLN A 253 -1.15 -30.38 -10.68
CA GLN A 253 -1.04 -31.34 -11.77
C GLN A 253 -0.45 -32.63 -11.23
N PRO A 254 -0.97 -33.78 -11.68
CA PRO A 254 -0.64 -35.12 -11.21
C PRO A 254 0.81 -35.50 -11.38
#